data_9a0284e71a735da0145b696b870ca681
#
_entry.id   9a0284e71a735da0145b696b870ca681
#
_cell.length_a   1.000
_cell.length_b   1.000
_cell.length_c   1.000
_cell.angle_alpha   90.00
_cell.angle_beta   90.00
_cell.angle_gamma   90.00
#
_symmetry.space_group_name_H-M   'P 1'
#
loop_
_entity.id
_entity.type
_entity.pdbx_description
1 polymer ?
#
loop_
_entity_poly.entity_id
_entity_poly.type
_entity_poly.pdbx_seq_one_letter_code
_entity_poly.pdbx_strand_id
1 'polypeptide(L)'
;ISEIQQVWKAVKDMTRKRMRVCCSALEIARNAGWDDSVADIETRVRTALAALEQSGYLERGNNVPHVYATGITVKNMDEARKRITASVLFGIDEIEKAVRIITSLISQKYIAKAQDSGAESRIDYLADILGLTKKEVVSVVERMRQEGILADSRDISAYLQDAGDSERKSRMLLERFAKLEQYILNHIPDESLRISCKQLNDNAVHDGVVTSKEKDIRTLLYFLTIKGYTHKKEDAARNMELTRRADLETTIKRFEKRLEISRFAVEWLYKLVEEREGKETATEKAAVQFSVVELLNQLKASPQSLFGRMEDLQLEDVEEALLYLSKIGALKLEGGFLVLYNAMDIKRIKD
;
A
#
# COMPACT_ATOMS: atom_id res chain seq x y z
N ILE A 1 -15.17 -24.09 -12.03
CA ILE A 1 -15.25 -22.67 -11.63
C ILE A 1 -13.83 -22.10 -11.66
N SER A 2 -13.63 -21.00 -12.39
CA SER A 2 -12.31 -20.40 -12.49
C SER A 2 -11.82 -19.86 -11.14
N GLU A 3 -10.50 -19.78 -10.96
CA GLU A 3 -9.89 -19.22 -9.73
C GLU A 3 -10.39 -17.79 -9.45
N ILE A 4 -10.54 -16.99 -10.50
CA ILE A 4 -11.07 -15.63 -10.38
C ILE A 4 -12.49 -15.64 -9.78
N GLN A 5 -13.36 -16.58 -10.20
CA GLN A 5 -14.71 -16.69 -9.65
C GLN A 5 -14.71 -17.15 -8.20
N GLN A 6 -13.79 -18.05 -7.82
CA GLN A 6 -13.64 -18.50 -6.44
C GLN A 6 -13.17 -17.36 -5.53
N VAL A 7 -12.16 -16.60 -5.97
CA VAL A 7 -11.66 -15.42 -5.26
C VAL A 7 -12.75 -14.36 -5.16
N TRP A 8 -13.50 -14.11 -6.23
CA TRP A 8 -14.62 -13.16 -6.21
C TRP A 8 -15.70 -13.55 -5.21
N LYS A 9 -16.06 -14.84 -5.18
CA LYS A 9 -17.02 -15.34 -4.21
C LYS A 9 -16.53 -15.11 -2.78
N ALA A 10 -15.27 -15.46 -2.49
CA ALA A 10 -14.67 -15.24 -1.18
C ALA A 10 -14.71 -13.75 -0.78
N VAL A 11 -14.30 -12.84 -1.67
CA VAL A 11 -14.34 -11.39 -1.42
C VAL A 11 -15.77 -10.91 -1.14
N LYS A 12 -16.75 -11.35 -1.92
CA LYS A 12 -18.16 -11.01 -1.68
C LYS A 12 -18.65 -11.48 -0.31
N ASP A 13 -18.30 -12.68 0.08
CA ASP A 13 -18.71 -13.23 1.37
C ASP A 13 -18.04 -12.47 2.54
N MET A 14 -16.77 -12.13 2.40
CA MET A 14 -16.03 -11.35 3.39
C MET A 14 -16.53 -9.89 3.51
N THR A 15 -17.01 -9.30 2.42
CA THR A 15 -17.53 -7.93 2.39
C THR A 15 -19.04 -7.82 2.60
N ARG A 16 -19.74 -8.96 2.77
CA ARG A 16 -21.21 -9.01 2.81
C ARG A 16 -21.86 -8.15 3.88
N LYS A 17 -21.22 -8.05 5.05
CA LYS A 17 -21.69 -7.23 6.18
C LYS A 17 -20.94 -5.92 6.33
N ARG A 18 -19.85 -5.76 5.59
CA ARG A 18 -18.95 -4.60 5.66
C ARG A 18 -18.51 -4.30 4.25
N MET A 19 -18.64 -3.06 3.82
CA MET A 19 -18.19 -2.63 2.49
C MET A 19 -16.68 -2.72 2.30
N ARG A 20 -15.94 -2.81 3.40
CA ARG A 20 -14.49 -2.84 3.44
C ARG A 20 -13.99 -4.00 4.28
N VAL A 21 -13.01 -4.72 3.79
CA VAL A 21 -12.31 -5.76 4.54
C VAL A 21 -10.80 -5.56 4.42
N CYS A 22 -10.10 -5.80 5.52
CA CYS A 22 -8.64 -5.85 5.57
C CYS A 22 -8.25 -7.31 5.79
N CYS A 23 -7.54 -7.89 4.82
CA CYS A 23 -7.21 -9.33 4.82
C CYS A 23 -5.92 -9.59 4.04
N SER A 24 -5.38 -10.80 4.17
CA SER A 24 -4.26 -11.26 3.35
C SER A 24 -4.71 -12.05 2.13
N ALA A 25 -3.79 -12.29 1.23
CA ALA A 25 -3.99 -13.20 0.11
C ALA A 25 -4.31 -14.62 0.59
N LEU A 26 -3.63 -15.09 1.63
CA LEU A 26 -3.85 -16.43 2.19
C LEU A 26 -5.24 -16.57 2.82
N GLU A 27 -5.69 -15.55 3.54
CA GLU A 27 -7.04 -15.52 4.10
C GLU A 27 -8.12 -15.58 3.02
N ILE A 28 -7.91 -14.86 1.91
CA ILE A 28 -8.81 -14.93 0.75
C ILE A 28 -8.81 -16.34 0.16
N ALA A 29 -7.64 -16.95 -0.02
CA ALA A 29 -7.51 -18.29 -0.56
C ALA A 29 -8.26 -19.33 0.30
N ARG A 30 -8.10 -19.28 1.62
CA ARG A 30 -8.81 -20.14 2.57
C ARG A 30 -10.32 -19.94 2.50
N ASN A 31 -10.78 -18.70 2.43
CA ASN A 31 -12.20 -18.41 2.24
C ASN A 31 -12.72 -18.85 0.86
N ALA A 32 -11.85 -18.92 -0.14
CA ALA A 32 -12.16 -19.48 -1.45
C ALA A 32 -12.18 -21.02 -1.48
N GLY A 33 -11.82 -21.66 -0.36
CA GLY A 33 -11.72 -23.12 -0.22
C GLY A 33 -10.45 -23.71 -0.82
N TRP A 34 -9.40 -22.93 -0.95
CA TRP A 34 -8.10 -23.43 -1.43
C TRP A 34 -7.33 -24.05 -0.28
N ASP A 35 -6.64 -25.16 -0.61
CA ASP A 35 -5.73 -25.82 0.32
C ASP A 35 -4.42 -25.05 0.42
N ASP A 36 -3.81 -24.98 1.59
CA ASP A 36 -2.54 -24.30 1.83
C ASP A 36 -1.36 -24.94 1.07
N SER A 37 -1.54 -26.15 0.52
CA SER A 37 -0.57 -26.84 -0.34
C SER A 37 -0.54 -26.34 -1.79
N VAL A 38 -1.45 -25.45 -2.18
CA VAL A 38 -1.50 -24.90 -3.53
C VAL A 38 -0.24 -24.09 -3.78
N ALA A 39 0.52 -24.45 -4.83
CA ALA A 39 1.72 -23.74 -5.21
C ALA A 39 1.40 -22.28 -5.59
N ASP A 40 2.26 -21.35 -5.17
CA ASP A 40 2.18 -19.93 -5.49
C ASP A 40 0.83 -19.28 -5.11
N ILE A 41 0.21 -19.78 -4.05
CA ILE A 41 -1.15 -19.42 -3.61
C ILE A 41 -1.35 -17.89 -3.53
N GLU A 42 -0.40 -17.16 -2.97
CA GLU A 42 -0.49 -15.70 -2.85
C GLU A 42 -0.44 -15.01 -4.22
N THR A 43 0.45 -15.44 -5.11
CA THR A 43 0.57 -14.90 -6.47
C THR A 43 -0.70 -15.15 -7.26
N ARG A 44 -1.30 -16.33 -7.13
CA ARG A 44 -2.56 -16.68 -7.81
C ARG A 44 -3.72 -15.84 -7.32
N VAL A 45 -3.84 -15.63 -6.00
CA VAL A 45 -4.86 -14.73 -5.42
C VAL A 45 -4.64 -13.30 -5.89
N ARG A 46 -3.41 -12.78 -5.84
CA ARG A 46 -3.09 -11.42 -6.28
C ARG A 46 -3.39 -11.21 -7.76
N THR A 47 -3.13 -12.20 -8.61
CA THR A 47 -3.48 -12.18 -10.03
C THR A 47 -5.00 -12.12 -10.23
N ALA A 48 -5.75 -12.94 -9.51
CA ALA A 48 -7.21 -12.94 -9.55
C ALA A 48 -7.79 -11.60 -9.07
N LEU A 49 -7.26 -11.04 -7.99
CA LEU A 49 -7.65 -9.71 -7.48
C LEU A 49 -7.36 -8.60 -8.48
N ALA A 50 -6.21 -8.64 -9.15
CA ALA A 50 -5.87 -7.67 -10.18
C ALA A 50 -6.84 -7.72 -11.37
N ALA A 51 -7.23 -8.92 -11.79
CA ALA A 51 -8.23 -9.09 -12.86
C ALA A 51 -9.60 -8.56 -12.44
N LEU A 52 -10.04 -8.83 -11.21
CA LEU A 52 -11.31 -8.34 -10.66
C LEU A 52 -11.32 -6.81 -10.52
N GLU A 53 -10.20 -6.22 -10.11
CA GLU A 53 -10.04 -4.77 -9.99
C GLU A 53 -10.06 -4.10 -11.36
N GLN A 54 -9.33 -4.64 -12.35
CA GLN A 54 -9.35 -4.13 -13.72
C GLN A 54 -10.75 -4.20 -14.35
N SER A 55 -11.53 -5.20 -13.98
CA SER A 55 -12.89 -5.37 -14.44
C SER A 55 -13.93 -4.58 -13.62
N GLY A 56 -13.50 -3.81 -12.62
CA GLY A 56 -14.35 -2.94 -11.81
C GLY A 56 -15.22 -3.65 -10.78
N TYR A 57 -14.93 -4.92 -10.45
CA TYR A 57 -15.68 -5.66 -9.43
C TYR A 57 -15.26 -5.29 -8.00
N LEU A 58 -14.01 -4.90 -7.81
CA LEU A 58 -13.48 -4.47 -6.52
C LEU A 58 -12.49 -3.32 -6.68
N GLU A 59 -12.20 -2.65 -5.58
CA GLU A 59 -11.13 -1.66 -5.48
C GLU A 59 -10.18 -2.07 -4.35
N ARG A 60 -8.88 -1.98 -4.59
CA ARG A 60 -7.87 -2.16 -3.55
C ARG A 60 -7.52 -0.81 -2.93
N GLY A 61 -7.57 -0.76 -1.61
CA GLY A 61 -7.10 0.40 -0.85
C GLY A 61 -5.59 0.40 -0.64
N ASN A 62 -5.16 1.30 0.24
CA ASN A 62 -3.78 1.37 0.68
C ASN A 62 -3.41 0.15 1.51
N ASN A 63 -2.15 -0.25 1.42
CA ASN A 63 -1.60 -1.20 2.34
C ASN A 63 -1.55 -0.61 3.76
N VAL A 64 -1.84 -1.45 4.76
CA VAL A 64 -1.68 -1.07 6.16
C VAL A 64 -0.25 -1.42 6.60
N PRO A 65 0.46 -0.52 7.26
CA PRO A 65 1.82 -0.79 7.73
C PRO A 65 1.90 -2.00 8.65
N HIS A 66 3.03 -2.70 8.60
CA HIS A 66 3.30 -3.87 9.42
C HIS A 66 3.99 -3.52 10.72
N VAL A 67 3.89 -4.47 11.66
CA VAL A 67 4.62 -4.45 12.91
C VAL A 67 5.72 -5.51 12.88
N TYR A 68 6.94 -5.10 13.20
CA TYR A 68 8.10 -5.97 13.27
C TYR A 68 8.50 -6.26 14.72
N ALA A 69 8.98 -7.49 14.96
CA ALA A 69 9.44 -7.92 16.27
C ALA A 69 10.74 -7.24 16.72
N THR A 70 11.48 -6.63 15.80
CA THR A 70 12.74 -5.91 16.10
C THR A 70 12.57 -4.68 16.96
N GLY A 71 11.36 -4.18 17.10
CA GLY A 71 11.02 -3.03 17.93
C GLY A 71 10.57 -3.38 19.34
N ILE A 72 10.90 -4.55 19.89
CA ILE A 72 10.57 -4.93 21.26
C ILE A 72 11.41 -4.09 22.25
N THR A 73 10.73 -3.35 23.11
CA THR A 73 11.38 -2.44 24.09
C THR A 73 11.53 -3.03 25.47
N VAL A 74 10.84 -4.13 25.76
CA VAL A 74 10.91 -4.84 27.04
C VAL A 74 12.09 -5.81 27.06
N LYS A 75 12.72 -5.93 28.23
CA LYS A 75 13.93 -6.75 28.41
C LYS A 75 13.63 -8.26 28.43
N ASN A 76 12.46 -8.64 28.91
CA ASN A 76 12.05 -10.04 29.06
C ASN A 76 10.53 -10.18 29.15
N MET A 77 10.05 -11.42 29.17
CA MET A 77 8.62 -11.74 29.25
C MET A 77 7.95 -11.28 30.55
N ASP A 78 8.68 -11.26 31.68
CA ASP A 78 8.10 -10.85 32.96
C ASP A 78 7.81 -9.35 32.96
N GLU A 79 8.69 -8.56 32.39
CA GLU A 79 8.46 -7.13 32.18
C GLU A 79 7.28 -6.88 31.24
N ALA A 80 7.22 -7.62 30.12
CA ALA A 80 6.11 -7.53 29.18
C ALA A 80 4.77 -7.84 29.86
N ARG A 81 4.69 -8.94 30.63
CA ARG A 81 3.49 -9.33 31.36
C ARG A 81 3.06 -8.29 32.38
N LYS A 82 4.01 -7.76 33.15
CA LYS A 82 3.74 -6.69 34.12
C LYS A 82 3.14 -5.46 33.45
N ARG A 83 3.72 -5.00 32.36
CA ARG A 83 3.22 -3.84 31.61
C ARG A 83 1.84 -4.09 31.01
N ILE A 84 1.63 -5.23 30.39
CA ILE A 84 0.32 -5.60 29.79
C ILE A 84 -0.76 -5.68 30.88
N THR A 85 -0.45 -6.32 32.02
CA THR A 85 -1.43 -6.49 33.13
C THR A 85 -1.74 -5.18 33.83
N ALA A 86 -0.75 -4.28 33.94
CA ALA A 86 -0.92 -2.98 34.58
C ALA A 86 -1.58 -1.92 33.65
N SER A 87 -1.64 -2.19 32.36
CA SER A 87 -2.15 -1.25 31.37
C SER A 87 -3.67 -1.19 31.37
N VAL A 88 -4.21 0.02 31.28
CA VAL A 88 -5.63 0.28 31.10
C VAL A 88 -6.09 0.10 29.65
N LEU A 89 -5.15 -0.10 28.70
CA LEU A 89 -5.44 -0.23 27.27
C LEU A 89 -5.92 -1.61 26.89
N PHE A 90 -5.65 -2.65 27.71
CA PHE A 90 -6.03 -4.03 27.46
C PHE A 90 -7.25 -4.43 28.27
N GLY A 91 -8.28 -4.90 27.59
CA GLY A 91 -9.38 -5.60 28.25
C GLY A 91 -8.92 -6.98 28.79
N ILE A 92 -9.71 -7.57 29.68
CA ILE A 92 -9.36 -8.86 30.31
C ILE A 92 -9.10 -9.94 29.24
N ASP A 93 -9.95 -10.02 28.21
CA ASP A 93 -9.80 -10.98 27.10
C ASP A 93 -8.61 -10.69 26.19
N GLU A 94 -8.09 -9.49 26.25
CA GLU A 94 -6.97 -9.05 25.39
C GLU A 94 -5.61 -9.23 26.05
N ILE A 95 -5.55 -9.30 27.39
CA ILE A 95 -4.32 -9.55 28.13
C ILE A 95 -3.71 -10.89 27.70
N GLU A 96 -4.49 -11.93 27.65
CA GLU A 96 -4.01 -13.25 27.22
C GLU A 96 -3.53 -13.23 25.75
N LYS A 97 -4.28 -12.59 24.87
CA LYS A 97 -3.88 -12.43 23.47
C LYS A 97 -2.56 -11.65 23.34
N ALA A 98 -2.42 -10.57 24.09
CA ALA A 98 -1.21 -9.77 24.10
C ALA A 98 0.01 -10.55 24.60
N VAL A 99 -0.14 -11.33 25.68
CA VAL A 99 0.92 -12.20 26.21
C VAL A 99 1.31 -13.27 25.18
N ARG A 100 0.36 -13.89 24.52
CA ARG A 100 0.63 -14.90 23.48
C ARG A 100 1.34 -14.28 22.27
N ILE A 101 0.92 -13.12 21.81
CA ILE A 101 1.56 -12.40 20.69
C ILE A 101 3.00 -12.05 21.06
N ILE A 102 3.25 -11.40 22.21
CA ILE A 102 4.61 -11.00 22.58
C ILE A 102 5.52 -12.21 22.80
N THR A 103 5.00 -13.31 23.33
CA THR A 103 5.75 -14.57 23.47
C THR A 103 6.19 -15.10 22.10
N SER A 104 5.30 -15.07 21.13
CA SER A 104 5.62 -15.50 19.76
C SER A 104 6.62 -14.57 19.07
N LEU A 105 6.51 -13.27 19.30
CA LEU A 105 7.45 -12.27 18.76
C LEU A 105 8.88 -12.44 19.32
N ILE A 106 9.03 -12.82 20.57
CA ILE A 106 10.32 -13.04 21.22
C ILE A 106 10.92 -14.41 20.84
N SER A 107 10.11 -15.35 20.35
CA SER A 107 10.58 -16.69 20.05
C SER A 107 11.57 -16.73 18.88
N GLN A 108 12.64 -17.53 19.03
CA GLN A 108 13.65 -17.71 17.96
C GLN A 108 13.04 -18.28 16.67
N LYS A 109 12.02 -19.13 16.79
CA LYS A 109 11.30 -19.69 15.62
C LYS A 109 10.61 -18.62 14.79
N TYR A 110 10.07 -17.60 15.47
CA TYR A 110 9.48 -16.46 14.79
C TYR A 110 10.54 -15.63 14.07
N ILE A 111 11.64 -15.34 14.76
CA ILE A 111 12.75 -14.54 14.19
C ILE A 111 13.31 -15.21 12.92
N ALA A 112 13.57 -16.51 12.96
CA ALA A 112 14.07 -17.25 11.81
C ALA A 112 13.10 -17.22 10.62
N LYS A 113 11.81 -17.48 10.84
CA LYS A 113 10.81 -17.42 9.76
C LYS A 113 10.54 -16.00 9.27
N ALA A 114 10.65 -15.01 10.14
CA ALA A 114 10.45 -13.62 9.77
C ALA A 114 11.56 -13.08 8.85
N GLN A 115 12.74 -13.68 8.83
CA GLN A 115 13.81 -13.32 7.91
C GLN A 115 13.59 -13.86 6.50
N ASP A 116 12.95 -15.03 6.36
CA ASP A 116 12.73 -15.71 5.08
C ASP A 116 11.46 -15.27 4.35
N SER A 117 10.53 -14.61 5.01
CA SER A 117 9.22 -14.28 4.46
C SER A 117 8.99 -12.77 4.42
N GLY A 118 8.37 -12.30 3.34
CA GLY A 118 7.94 -10.91 3.21
C GLY A 118 7.04 -10.47 4.38
N ALA A 119 6.97 -9.19 4.60
CA ALA A 119 6.38 -8.61 5.80
C ALA A 119 4.87 -8.96 6.00
N GLU A 120 4.13 -9.19 4.93
CA GLU A 120 2.73 -9.67 5.00
C GLU A 120 2.58 -10.99 5.72
N SER A 121 3.52 -11.90 5.55
CA SER A 121 3.48 -13.25 6.11
C SER A 121 3.67 -13.29 7.63
N ARG A 122 4.18 -12.24 8.24
CA ARG A 122 4.46 -12.19 9.68
C ARG A 122 3.19 -12.10 10.52
N ILE A 123 2.27 -11.25 10.15
CA ILE A 123 0.98 -11.14 10.87
C ILE A 123 0.08 -12.33 10.53
N ASP A 124 0.12 -12.81 9.30
CA ASP A 124 -0.57 -14.03 8.92
C ASP A 124 -0.07 -15.21 9.73
N TYR A 125 1.25 -15.35 9.85
CA TYR A 125 1.87 -16.38 10.65
C TYR A 125 1.48 -16.29 12.14
N LEU A 126 1.45 -15.09 12.72
CA LEU A 126 1.00 -14.88 14.09
C LEU A 126 -0.48 -15.21 14.25
N ALA A 127 -1.32 -14.75 13.36
CA ALA A 127 -2.75 -15.05 13.37
C ALA A 127 -3.02 -16.55 13.30
N ASP A 128 -2.34 -17.26 12.41
CA ASP A 128 -2.44 -18.69 12.23
C ASP A 128 -2.01 -19.50 13.46
N ILE A 129 -0.80 -19.22 13.96
CA ILE A 129 -0.25 -19.95 15.12
C ILE A 129 -1.11 -19.75 16.37
N LEU A 130 -1.63 -18.54 16.54
CA LEU A 130 -2.35 -18.17 17.74
C LEU A 130 -3.86 -18.42 17.64
N GLY A 131 -4.36 -18.83 16.46
CA GLY A 131 -5.79 -18.99 16.20
C GLY A 131 -6.56 -17.67 16.35
N LEU A 132 -5.92 -16.55 16.00
CA LEU A 132 -6.50 -15.22 16.06
C LEU A 132 -6.78 -14.69 14.65
N THR A 133 -7.73 -13.78 14.55
CA THR A 133 -7.91 -13.02 13.32
C THR A 133 -6.80 -11.96 13.18
N LYS A 134 -6.46 -11.59 11.96
CA LYS A 134 -5.50 -10.50 11.70
C LYS A 134 -5.90 -9.20 12.38
N LYS A 135 -7.20 -8.90 12.39
CA LYS A 135 -7.73 -7.71 13.04
C LYS A 135 -7.43 -7.71 14.54
N GLU A 136 -7.56 -8.84 15.20
CA GLU A 136 -7.21 -8.98 16.61
C GLU A 136 -5.73 -8.80 16.83
N VAL A 137 -4.87 -9.44 16.01
CA VAL A 137 -3.41 -9.28 16.11
C VAL A 137 -3.02 -7.81 15.94
N VAL A 138 -3.51 -7.13 14.89
CA VAL A 138 -3.21 -5.73 14.64
C VAL A 138 -3.68 -4.83 15.79
N SER A 139 -4.90 -5.04 16.29
CA SER A 139 -5.45 -4.25 17.39
C SER A 139 -4.63 -4.38 18.66
N VAL A 140 -4.25 -5.60 19.02
CA VAL A 140 -3.45 -5.87 20.22
C VAL A 140 -2.03 -5.30 20.09
N VAL A 141 -1.42 -5.47 18.93
CA VAL A 141 -0.09 -4.92 18.64
C VAL A 141 -0.10 -3.39 18.69
N GLU A 142 -1.13 -2.74 18.17
CA GLU A 142 -1.26 -1.28 18.26
C GLU A 142 -1.31 -0.79 19.71
N ARG A 143 -2.04 -1.50 20.59
CA ARG A 143 -2.07 -1.18 22.00
C ARG A 143 -0.74 -1.44 22.70
N MET A 144 -0.02 -2.50 22.34
CA MET A 144 1.33 -2.75 22.85
C MET A 144 2.31 -1.61 22.46
N ARG A 145 2.09 -1.02 21.29
CA ARG A 145 2.87 0.16 20.87
C ARG A 145 2.52 1.40 21.67
N GLN A 146 1.23 1.66 21.89
CA GLN A 146 0.77 2.77 22.72
C GLN A 146 1.28 2.65 24.15
N GLU A 147 1.38 1.44 24.70
CA GLU A 147 1.95 1.16 26.01
C GLU A 147 3.49 1.20 26.05
N GLY A 148 4.15 1.35 24.91
CA GLY A 148 5.60 1.37 24.82
C GLY A 148 6.27 0.01 25.01
N ILE A 149 5.55 -1.09 24.84
CA ILE A 149 6.08 -2.47 24.87
C ILE A 149 6.76 -2.80 23.54
N LEU A 150 6.18 -2.32 22.44
CA LEU A 150 6.76 -2.36 21.11
C LEU A 150 7.14 -0.97 20.66
N ALA A 151 8.26 -0.83 19.97
CA ALA A 151 8.61 0.40 19.30
C ALA A 151 7.61 0.71 18.20
N ASP A 152 7.53 1.97 17.78
CA ASP A 152 6.70 2.35 16.62
C ASP A 152 7.27 1.68 15.37
N SER A 153 6.54 0.71 14.87
CA SER A 153 6.99 -0.18 13.82
C SER A 153 6.03 -0.22 12.63
N ARG A 154 5.46 0.92 12.27
CA ARG A 154 4.83 1.09 10.96
C ARG A 154 5.90 1.12 9.87
N ASP A 155 6.84 0.17 9.95
CA ASP A 155 7.99 0.15 9.07
C ASP A 155 7.60 -0.45 7.73
N ILE A 156 7.85 0.32 6.70
CA ILE A 156 7.80 -0.13 5.31
C ILE A 156 9.25 -0.29 4.85
N SER A 157 9.57 -1.43 4.25
CA SER A 157 10.85 -1.59 3.58
C SER A 157 10.75 -1.02 2.18
N ALA A 158 11.53 0.02 1.91
CA ALA A 158 11.70 0.54 0.57
C ALA A 158 12.99 -0.02 -0.04
N TYR A 159 12.86 -0.63 -1.20
CA TYR A 159 13.99 -1.07 -2.01
C TYR A 159 14.25 -0.01 -3.07
N LEU A 160 15.38 0.64 -2.95
CA LEU A 160 15.86 1.61 -3.92
C LEU A 160 16.64 0.87 -5.00
N GLN A 161 16.51 1.32 -6.25
CA GLN A 161 17.29 0.74 -7.33
C GLN A 161 18.76 1.10 -7.19
N ASP A 162 19.68 0.19 -7.60
CA ASP A 162 21.12 0.29 -7.39
C ASP A 162 21.79 1.59 -7.80
N ALA A 163 22.72 1.95 -6.96
CA ALA A 163 24.01 2.62 -7.14
C ALA A 163 24.13 3.81 -8.12
N GLY A 164 24.75 4.83 -7.65
CA GLY A 164 25.39 5.92 -8.40
C GLY A 164 24.45 6.95 -9.02
N ASP A 165 23.49 6.54 -9.83
CA ASP A 165 22.55 7.44 -10.55
C ASP A 165 21.08 7.12 -10.27
N SER A 166 20.80 6.28 -9.28
CA SER A 166 19.46 5.74 -9.04
C SER A 166 18.48 6.81 -8.53
N GLU A 167 18.93 7.72 -7.68
CA GLU A 167 18.12 8.86 -7.23
C GLU A 167 17.68 9.72 -8.41
N ARG A 168 18.63 10.09 -9.27
CA ARG A 168 18.35 10.87 -10.47
C ARG A 168 17.39 10.13 -11.40
N LYS A 169 17.59 8.82 -11.60
CA LYS A 169 16.68 7.99 -12.42
C LYS A 169 15.28 7.94 -11.83
N SER A 170 15.14 7.77 -10.52
CA SER A 170 13.85 7.78 -9.83
C SER A 170 13.14 9.12 -9.95
N ARG A 171 13.88 10.22 -9.81
CA ARG A 171 13.34 11.59 -10.02
C ARG A 171 12.91 11.81 -11.47
N MET A 172 13.73 11.42 -12.43
CA MET A 172 13.38 11.54 -13.85
C MET A 172 12.15 10.73 -14.21
N LEU A 173 12.04 9.52 -13.65
CA LEU A 173 10.87 8.65 -13.84
C LEU A 173 9.61 9.30 -13.26
N LEU A 174 9.70 9.83 -12.03
CA LEU A 174 8.60 10.54 -11.39
C LEU A 174 8.12 11.73 -12.22
N GLU A 175 9.04 12.58 -12.69
CA GLU A 175 8.69 13.76 -13.49
C GLU A 175 8.10 13.37 -14.85
N ARG A 176 8.61 12.32 -15.48
CA ARG A 176 8.06 11.79 -16.73
C ARG A 176 6.61 11.31 -16.55
N PHE A 177 6.35 10.54 -15.53
CA PHE A 177 4.99 10.08 -15.22
C PHE A 177 4.08 11.22 -14.78
N ALA A 178 4.60 12.21 -14.06
CA ALA A 178 3.82 13.39 -13.65
C ALA A 178 3.32 14.19 -14.87
N LYS A 179 4.18 14.42 -15.86
CA LYS A 179 3.78 15.09 -17.11
C LYS A 179 2.71 14.32 -17.87
N LEU A 180 2.86 13.01 -17.97
CA LEU A 180 1.89 12.14 -18.63
C LEU A 180 0.55 12.11 -17.88
N GLU A 181 0.59 12.04 -16.57
CA GLU A 181 -0.61 12.05 -15.74
C GLU A 181 -1.36 13.37 -15.84
N GLN A 182 -0.66 14.49 -15.77
CA GLN A 182 -1.25 15.82 -15.95
C GLN A 182 -1.92 15.94 -17.32
N TYR A 183 -1.26 15.43 -18.37
CA TYR A 183 -1.84 15.36 -19.70
C TYR A 183 -3.15 14.57 -19.71
N ILE A 184 -3.15 13.37 -19.14
CA ILE A 184 -4.35 12.52 -19.07
C ILE A 184 -5.48 13.23 -18.32
N LEU A 185 -5.22 13.77 -17.14
CA LEU A 185 -6.23 14.44 -16.32
C LEU A 185 -6.84 15.66 -17.01
N ASN A 186 -6.03 16.46 -17.70
CA ASN A 186 -6.48 17.63 -18.45
C ASN A 186 -7.31 17.27 -19.69
N HIS A 187 -7.11 16.07 -20.25
CA HIS A 187 -7.81 15.63 -21.47
C HIS A 187 -9.09 14.83 -21.21
N ILE A 188 -9.40 14.52 -19.94
CA ILE A 188 -10.68 13.94 -19.59
C ILE A 188 -11.70 15.08 -19.46
N PRO A 189 -12.70 15.19 -20.33
CA PRO A 189 -13.74 16.22 -20.25
C PRO A 189 -14.66 15.98 -19.04
N ASP A 190 -15.53 16.96 -18.75
CA ASP A 190 -16.44 16.87 -17.62
C ASP A 190 -17.47 15.72 -17.75
N GLU A 191 -17.84 15.40 -18.97
CA GLU A 191 -18.80 14.31 -19.21
C GLU A 191 -18.10 12.95 -19.22
N SER A 192 -17.50 12.57 -20.33
CA SER A 192 -16.70 11.33 -20.46
C SER A 192 -15.79 11.37 -21.67
N LEU A 193 -14.69 10.63 -21.60
CA LEU A 193 -13.78 10.40 -22.72
C LEU A 193 -13.84 8.92 -23.12
N ARG A 194 -14.24 8.65 -24.37
CA ARG A 194 -14.17 7.30 -24.94
C ARG A 194 -12.95 7.17 -25.83
N ILE A 195 -11.98 6.39 -25.38
CA ILE A 195 -10.66 6.26 -26.04
C ILE A 195 -10.01 4.91 -25.70
N SER A 196 -9.12 4.42 -26.56
CA SER A 196 -8.25 3.30 -26.21
C SER A 196 -6.94 3.78 -25.58
N CYS A 197 -6.26 2.90 -24.80
CA CYS A 197 -4.94 3.23 -24.27
C CYS A 197 -3.94 3.58 -25.37
N LYS A 198 -3.99 2.87 -26.48
CA LYS A 198 -3.13 3.14 -27.64
C LYS A 198 -3.36 4.55 -28.20
N GLN A 199 -4.61 4.90 -28.45
CA GLN A 199 -4.96 6.22 -28.99
C GLN A 199 -4.60 7.34 -28.04
N LEU A 200 -4.83 7.17 -26.74
CA LEU A 200 -4.44 8.14 -25.73
C LEU A 200 -2.92 8.33 -25.68
N ASN A 201 -2.15 7.25 -25.83
CA ASN A 201 -0.70 7.32 -25.94
C ASN A 201 -0.24 8.04 -27.21
N ASP A 202 -0.83 7.70 -28.36
CA ASP A 202 -0.49 8.32 -29.64
C ASP A 202 -0.79 9.82 -29.61
N ASN A 203 -1.90 10.23 -29.01
CA ASN A 203 -2.25 11.64 -28.81
C ASN A 203 -1.24 12.35 -27.89
N ALA A 204 -0.84 11.72 -26.79
CA ALA A 204 0.14 12.28 -25.85
C ALA A 204 1.49 12.48 -26.53
N VAL A 205 1.96 11.53 -27.32
CA VAL A 205 3.21 11.63 -28.08
C VAL A 205 3.11 12.73 -29.15
N HIS A 206 1.99 12.80 -29.86
CA HIS A 206 1.75 13.86 -30.85
C HIS A 206 1.77 15.25 -30.23
N ASP A 207 1.22 15.41 -29.07
CA ASP A 207 1.16 16.69 -28.34
C ASP A 207 2.48 17.03 -27.58
N GLY A 208 3.53 16.24 -27.83
CA GLY A 208 4.87 16.51 -27.27
C GLY A 208 5.07 16.08 -25.84
N VAL A 209 4.17 15.30 -25.28
CA VAL A 209 4.37 14.63 -23.99
C VAL A 209 5.28 13.42 -24.22
N VAL A 210 6.51 13.61 -23.84
CA VAL A 210 7.68 12.76 -24.09
C VAL A 210 7.41 11.26 -24.02
N THR A 211 7.86 10.54 -25.08
CA THR A 211 8.14 9.09 -25.13
C THR A 211 7.32 8.22 -24.16
N SER A 212 6.01 8.42 -24.12
CA SER A 212 5.15 7.51 -23.37
C SER A 212 4.97 6.22 -24.15
N LYS A 213 4.80 5.14 -23.41
CA LYS A 213 4.42 3.84 -23.96
C LYS A 213 2.99 3.53 -23.52
N GLU A 214 2.28 2.76 -24.33
CA GLU A 214 0.93 2.31 -23.94
C GLU A 214 0.89 1.68 -22.53
N LYS A 215 1.95 0.98 -22.15
CA LYS A 215 2.12 0.43 -20.79
C LYS A 215 2.09 1.51 -19.70
N ASP A 216 2.69 2.67 -19.94
CA ASP A 216 2.72 3.78 -18.99
C ASP A 216 1.32 4.36 -18.80
N ILE A 217 0.55 4.50 -19.89
CA ILE A 217 -0.86 4.91 -19.83
C ILE A 217 -1.67 3.93 -18.97
N ARG A 218 -1.52 2.63 -19.20
CA ARG A 218 -2.22 1.61 -18.41
C ARG A 218 -1.87 1.66 -16.94
N THR A 219 -0.61 1.86 -16.60
CA THR A 219 -0.13 2.00 -15.23
C THR A 219 -0.79 3.20 -14.54
N LEU A 220 -0.81 4.36 -15.19
CA LEU A 220 -1.43 5.56 -14.63
C LEU A 220 -2.95 5.42 -14.49
N LEU A 221 -3.63 4.93 -15.52
CA LEU A 221 -5.08 4.75 -15.47
C LEU A 221 -5.49 3.73 -14.39
N TYR A 222 -4.68 2.69 -14.20
CA TYR A 222 -4.88 1.74 -13.11
C TYR A 222 -4.81 2.46 -11.75
N PHE A 223 -3.73 3.21 -11.50
CA PHE A 223 -3.56 3.97 -10.26
C PHE A 223 -4.70 4.99 -10.05
N LEU A 224 -5.00 5.79 -11.06
CA LEU A 224 -6.05 6.82 -11.00
C LEU A 224 -7.43 6.21 -10.71
N THR A 225 -7.70 5.03 -11.23
CA THR A 225 -8.96 4.32 -11.00
C THR A 225 -9.05 3.77 -9.59
N ILE A 226 -8.01 3.07 -9.11
CA ILE A 226 -8.03 2.48 -7.76
C ILE A 226 -8.00 3.54 -6.66
N LYS A 227 -7.43 4.72 -6.92
CA LYS A 227 -7.39 5.84 -5.98
C LYS A 227 -8.56 6.81 -6.11
N GLY A 228 -9.48 6.51 -7.00
CA GLY A 228 -10.70 7.29 -7.14
C GLY A 228 -10.50 8.70 -7.70
N TYR A 229 -9.50 8.91 -8.54
CA TYR A 229 -9.38 10.11 -9.39
C TYR A 229 -10.32 10.03 -10.57
N THR A 230 -10.38 8.85 -11.17
CA THR A 230 -11.17 8.56 -12.35
C THR A 230 -12.02 7.31 -12.16
N HIS A 231 -13.09 7.23 -12.92
CA HIS A 231 -13.84 6.01 -13.13
C HIS A 231 -13.57 5.51 -14.54
N LYS A 232 -13.32 4.21 -14.68
CA LYS A 232 -13.05 3.56 -15.97
C LYS A 232 -14.04 2.43 -16.20
N LYS A 233 -14.69 2.45 -17.36
CA LYS A 233 -15.41 1.31 -17.90
C LYS A 233 -14.70 0.86 -19.19
N GLU A 234 -14.57 -0.43 -19.41
CA GLU A 234 -13.91 -1.00 -20.59
C GLU A 234 -14.91 -1.87 -21.35
N ASP A 235 -14.97 -1.68 -22.68
CA ASP A 235 -15.79 -2.50 -23.57
C ASP A 235 -15.01 -3.67 -24.16
N ALA A 236 -15.71 -4.58 -24.84
CA ALA A 236 -15.12 -5.76 -25.47
C ALA A 236 -14.10 -5.41 -26.57
N ALA A 237 -14.15 -4.20 -27.13
CA ALA A 237 -13.23 -3.70 -28.15
C ALA A 237 -12.01 -3.00 -27.56
N ARG A 238 -11.80 -3.09 -26.24
CA ARG A 238 -10.72 -2.42 -25.49
C ARG A 238 -10.75 -0.89 -25.54
N ASN A 239 -11.90 -0.30 -25.84
CA ASN A 239 -12.11 1.10 -25.61
C ASN A 239 -12.52 1.33 -24.17
N MET A 240 -12.01 2.41 -23.59
CA MET A 240 -12.32 2.82 -22.25
C MET A 240 -13.25 4.03 -22.30
N GLU A 241 -14.21 4.07 -21.42
CA GLU A 241 -14.93 5.27 -21.03
C GLU A 241 -14.37 5.78 -19.71
N LEU A 242 -13.75 6.95 -19.74
CA LEU A 242 -13.10 7.59 -18.60
C LEU A 242 -13.92 8.80 -18.16
N THR A 243 -14.16 8.89 -16.86
CA THR A 243 -14.78 10.05 -16.22
C THR A 243 -13.96 10.46 -14.99
N ARG A 244 -13.89 11.76 -14.70
CA ARG A 244 -13.34 12.22 -13.42
C ARG A 244 -14.37 12.00 -12.33
N ARG A 245 -13.91 11.74 -11.12
CA ARG A 245 -14.78 11.62 -9.93
C ARG A 245 -15.03 12.97 -9.24
N ALA A 246 -14.24 13.98 -9.55
CA ALA A 246 -14.38 15.36 -9.07
C ALA A 246 -14.15 16.33 -10.23
N ASP A 247 -14.42 17.60 -10.01
CA ASP A 247 -14.07 18.64 -10.98
C ASP A 247 -12.55 18.67 -11.25
N LEU A 248 -12.17 19.33 -12.35
CA LEU A 248 -10.79 19.37 -12.78
C LEU A 248 -9.89 20.06 -11.76
N GLU A 249 -10.34 21.15 -11.17
CA GLU A 249 -9.54 21.92 -10.18
C GLU A 249 -9.23 21.07 -8.95
N THR A 250 -10.23 20.43 -8.37
CA THR A 250 -10.07 19.52 -7.22
C THR A 250 -9.15 18.35 -7.56
N THR A 251 -9.31 17.77 -8.75
CA THR A 251 -8.49 16.65 -9.22
C THR A 251 -7.04 17.04 -9.37
N ILE A 252 -6.76 18.20 -9.99
CA ILE A 252 -5.40 18.71 -10.18
C ILE A 252 -4.75 19.08 -8.85
N LYS A 253 -5.46 19.72 -7.93
CA LYS A 253 -4.93 20.03 -6.58
C LYS A 253 -4.51 18.76 -5.84
N ARG A 254 -5.32 17.71 -5.92
CA ARG A 254 -4.99 16.40 -5.32
C ARG A 254 -3.76 15.78 -5.99
N PHE A 255 -3.67 15.83 -7.31
CA PHE A 255 -2.51 15.38 -8.08
C PHE A 255 -1.23 16.14 -7.67
N GLU A 256 -1.27 17.46 -7.63
CA GLU A 256 -0.12 18.30 -7.27
C GLU A 256 0.35 18.02 -5.83
N LYS A 257 -0.57 17.92 -4.88
CA LYS A 257 -0.27 17.54 -3.49
C LYS A 257 0.47 16.20 -3.43
N ARG A 258 -0.05 15.18 -4.10
CA ARG A 258 0.62 13.86 -4.14
C ARG A 258 1.98 13.93 -4.81
N LEU A 259 2.13 14.70 -5.88
CA LEU A 259 3.40 14.86 -6.59
C LEU A 259 4.48 15.46 -5.68
N GLU A 260 4.16 16.50 -4.93
CA GLU A 260 5.09 17.10 -3.98
C GLU A 260 5.48 16.14 -2.85
N ILE A 261 4.51 15.42 -2.29
CA ILE A 261 4.80 14.37 -1.29
C ILE A 261 5.72 13.30 -1.90
N SER A 262 5.47 12.90 -3.14
CA SER A 262 6.29 11.89 -3.84
C SER A 262 7.72 12.37 -4.08
N ARG A 263 7.90 13.62 -4.48
CA ARG A 263 9.23 14.25 -4.65
C ARG A 263 10.01 14.27 -3.33
N PHE A 264 9.36 14.71 -2.27
CA PHE A 264 9.95 14.72 -0.94
C PHE A 264 10.31 13.31 -0.46
N ALA A 265 9.42 12.35 -0.63
CA ALA A 265 9.65 10.96 -0.21
C ALA A 265 10.86 10.34 -0.92
N VAL A 266 11.01 10.54 -2.21
CA VAL A 266 12.18 10.06 -2.96
C VAL A 266 13.46 10.67 -2.42
N GLU A 267 13.50 11.98 -2.25
CA GLU A 267 14.68 12.68 -1.73
C GLU A 267 15.03 12.21 -0.31
N TRP A 268 14.04 12.13 0.57
CA TRP A 268 14.24 11.72 1.95
C TRP A 268 14.72 10.27 2.08
N LEU A 269 14.16 9.34 1.29
CA LEU A 269 14.56 7.94 1.32
C LEU A 269 16.00 7.74 0.86
N TYR A 270 16.45 8.45 -0.17
CA TYR A 270 17.84 8.37 -0.61
C TYR A 270 18.81 8.96 0.40
N LYS A 271 18.46 10.06 1.06
CA LYS A 271 19.25 10.60 2.19
C LYS A 271 19.33 9.62 3.35
N LEU A 272 18.21 8.95 3.65
CA LEU A 272 18.16 7.98 4.74
C LEU A 272 19.06 6.77 4.48
N VAL A 273 19.18 6.33 3.22
CA VAL A 273 20.14 5.29 2.82
C VAL A 273 21.57 5.76 3.00
N GLU A 274 21.91 6.96 2.53
CA GLU A 274 23.27 7.51 2.69
C GLU A 274 23.68 7.65 4.16
N GLU A 275 22.75 8.05 5.02
CA GLU A 275 23.02 8.21 6.45
C GLU A 275 23.21 6.86 7.17
N ARG A 276 22.45 5.83 6.79
CA ARG A 276 22.46 4.53 7.48
C ARG A 276 23.52 3.57 6.99
N GLU A 277 23.85 3.58 5.71
CA GLU A 277 24.74 2.60 5.11
C GLU A 277 26.20 3.09 4.92
N GLY A 278 26.44 4.39 5.05
CA GLY A 278 27.75 4.98 4.74
C GLY A 278 28.11 4.86 3.24
N LYS A 279 29.07 5.64 2.79
CA LYS A 279 29.40 5.79 1.36
C LYS A 279 30.10 4.56 0.71
N GLU A 280 30.35 3.48 1.47
CA GLU A 280 31.24 2.38 1.02
C GLU A 280 30.54 1.10 0.55
N THR A 281 29.23 0.93 0.70
CA THR A 281 28.51 -0.31 0.33
C THR A 281 27.61 -0.18 -0.90
N ALA A 282 28.07 0.49 -1.92
CA ALA A 282 27.30 0.85 -3.13
C ALA A 282 27.12 -0.31 -4.14
N THR A 283 27.17 -1.58 -3.75
CA THR A 283 27.17 -2.69 -4.71
C THR A 283 25.96 -3.63 -4.64
N GLU A 284 25.06 -3.50 -3.67
CA GLU A 284 23.86 -4.32 -3.57
C GLU A 284 22.61 -3.45 -3.36
N LYS A 285 21.42 -3.94 -3.75
CA LYS A 285 20.14 -3.26 -3.63
C LYS A 285 19.96 -2.66 -2.24
N ALA A 286 20.05 -1.34 -2.14
CA ALA A 286 19.88 -0.64 -0.90
C ALA A 286 18.43 -0.79 -0.42
N ALA A 287 18.22 -1.50 0.68
CA ALA A 287 16.94 -1.60 1.35
C ALA A 287 16.96 -0.67 2.58
N VAL A 288 15.98 0.23 2.66
CA VAL A 288 15.80 1.08 3.83
C VAL A 288 14.47 0.81 4.49
N GLN A 289 14.50 0.58 5.79
CA GLN A 289 13.29 0.51 6.61
C GLN A 289 12.96 1.89 7.14
N PHE A 290 11.71 2.28 7.04
CA PHE A 290 11.22 3.56 7.55
C PHE A 290 9.77 3.45 8.02
N SER A 291 9.36 4.36 8.87
CA SER A 291 7.99 4.49 9.31
C SER A 291 7.25 5.53 8.44
N VAL A 292 6.03 5.20 8.02
CA VAL A 292 5.16 6.16 7.31
C VAL A 292 4.87 7.38 8.17
N VAL A 293 4.75 7.18 9.49
CA VAL A 293 4.57 8.27 10.46
C VAL A 293 5.81 9.16 10.53
N GLU A 294 7.01 8.57 10.48
CA GLU A 294 8.26 9.34 10.42
C GLU A 294 8.31 10.21 9.17
N LEU A 295 8.00 9.66 8.01
CA LEU A 295 7.93 10.43 6.77
C LEU A 295 6.89 11.57 6.84
N LEU A 296 5.71 11.30 7.42
CA LEU A 296 4.69 12.33 7.65
C LEU A 296 5.21 13.45 8.54
N ASN A 297 5.90 13.11 9.63
CA ASN A 297 6.47 14.09 10.55
C ASN A 297 7.58 14.92 9.88
N GLN A 298 8.42 14.30 9.07
CA GLN A 298 9.44 15.00 8.28
C GLN A 298 8.83 15.96 7.26
N LEU A 299 7.75 15.55 6.59
CA LEU A 299 6.99 16.42 5.70
C LEU A 299 6.42 17.64 6.43
N LYS A 300 5.82 17.44 7.60
CA LYS A 300 5.26 18.53 8.43
C LYS A 300 6.34 19.49 8.96
N ALA A 301 7.53 18.99 9.23
CA ALA A 301 8.66 19.78 9.71
C ALA A 301 9.41 20.52 8.60
N SER A 302 9.14 20.21 7.32
CA SER A 302 9.85 20.79 6.19
C SER A 302 9.47 22.27 5.99
N PRO A 303 10.44 23.20 5.99
CA PRO A 303 10.18 24.63 5.75
C PRO A 303 9.81 24.93 4.31
N GLN A 304 10.02 23.99 3.39
CA GLN A 304 9.75 24.13 1.94
C GLN A 304 8.34 23.66 1.55
N SER A 305 7.42 23.56 2.52
CA SER A 305 6.06 23.17 2.18
C SER A 305 5.41 24.23 1.28
N LEU A 306 5.39 23.97 0.00
CA LEU A 306 4.66 24.72 -1.03
C LEU A 306 3.14 24.72 -0.78
N PHE A 307 2.66 23.87 0.10
CA PHE A 307 1.28 23.76 0.54
C PHE A 307 1.10 24.59 1.80
N GLY A 308 0.67 25.80 1.71
CA GLY A 308 0.51 26.80 2.77
C GLY A 308 -0.11 26.39 4.11
N ARG A 309 -0.44 25.13 4.32
CA ARG A 309 -0.86 24.49 5.57
C ARG A 309 -0.55 23.00 5.55
N MET A 310 0.69 22.65 5.86
CA MET A 310 1.08 21.24 6.08
C MET A 310 0.38 20.60 7.29
N GLU A 311 -0.32 21.38 8.10
CA GLU A 311 -1.15 20.90 9.21
C GLU A 311 -2.26 19.95 8.75
N ASP A 312 -2.70 20.07 7.49
CA ASP A 312 -3.78 19.25 6.93
C ASP A 312 -3.29 17.93 6.30
N LEU A 313 -1.99 17.64 6.31
CA LEU A 313 -1.46 16.36 5.81
C LEU A 313 -1.86 15.22 6.72
N GLN A 314 -2.48 14.21 6.10
CA GLN A 314 -2.89 12.98 6.76
C GLN A 314 -1.98 11.82 6.37
N LEU A 315 -2.01 10.76 7.16
CA LEU A 315 -1.26 9.54 6.89
C LEU A 315 -1.61 8.93 5.52
N GLU A 316 -2.88 8.99 5.16
CA GLU A 316 -3.42 8.51 3.89
C GLU A 316 -2.82 9.23 2.68
N ASP A 317 -2.50 10.51 2.80
CA ASP A 317 -1.85 11.28 1.73
C ASP A 317 -0.44 10.74 1.43
N VAL A 318 0.30 10.40 2.49
CA VAL A 318 1.64 9.80 2.38
C VAL A 318 1.56 8.39 1.80
N GLU A 319 0.62 7.58 2.27
CA GLU A 319 0.40 6.23 1.78
C GLU A 319 0.01 6.22 0.29
N GLU A 320 -0.80 7.16 -0.15
CA GLU A 320 -1.16 7.31 -1.56
C GLU A 320 0.06 7.65 -2.43
N ALA A 321 0.92 8.55 -1.96
CA ALA A 321 2.15 8.92 -2.66
C ALA A 321 3.13 7.74 -2.75
N LEU A 322 3.30 6.99 -1.68
CA LEU A 322 4.15 5.78 -1.66
C LEU A 322 3.61 4.70 -2.60
N LEU A 323 2.30 4.47 -2.60
CA LEU A 323 1.68 3.54 -3.54
C LEU A 323 1.93 3.98 -5.00
N TYR A 324 1.78 5.26 -5.29
CA TYR A 324 2.07 5.81 -6.61
C TYR A 324 3.52 5.53 -7.04
N LEU A 325 4.49 5.84 -6.18
CA LEU A 325 5.91 5.59 -6.44
C LEU A 325 6.20 4.11 -6.70
N SER A 326 5.53 3.23 -5.97
CA SER A 326 5.62 1.78 -6.19
C SER A 326 5.02 1.37 -7.55
N LYS A 327 3.87 1.91 -7.92
CA LYS A 327 3.19 1.57 -9.19
C LYS A 327 3.94 2.04 -10.43
N ILE A 328 4.55 3.20 -10.39
CA ILE A 328 5.38 3.69 -11.50
C ILE A 328 6.77 3.04 -11.55
N GLY A 329 7.14 2.26 -10.54
CA GLY A 329 8.43 1.57 -10.48
C GLY A 329 9.60 2.42 -9.98
N ALA A 330 9.33 3.59 -9.37
CA ALA A 330 10.37 4.42 -8.77
C ALA A 330 10.94 3.79 -7.49
N LEU A 331 10.09 3.11 -6.73
CA LEU A 331 10.43 2.37 -5.52
C LEU A 331 9.80 0.98 -5.57
N LYS A 332 10.44 0.01 -4.93
CA LYS A 332 9.79 -1.25 -4.56
C LYS A 332 9.49 -1.20 -3.07
N LEU A 333 8.23 -1.29 -2.71
CA LEU A 333 7.78 -1.31 -1.32
C LEU A 333 7.35 -2.72 -0.93
N GLU A 334 7.79 -3.16 0.23
CA GLU A 334 7.34 -4.39 0.87
C GLU A 334 6.76 -4.04 2.23
N GLY A 335 5.61 -4.58 2.51
CA GLY A 335 4.87 -4.35 3.74
C GLY A 335 3.42 -3.97 3.50
N GLY A 336 2.61 -4.10 4.52
CA GLY A 336 1.22 -3.68 4.51
C GLY A 336 0.21 -4.80 4.25
N PHE A 337 -1.05 -4.56 4.63
CA PHE A 337 -2.19 -5.42 4.33
C PHE A 337 -2.88 -5.01 3.05
N LEU A 338 -3.48 -5.98 2.37
CA LEU A 338 -4.43 -5.71 1.31
C LEU A 338 -5.73 -5.18 1.92
N VAL A 339 -6.17 -4.01 1.50
CA VAL A 339 -7.48 -3.47 1.84
C VAL A 339 -8.35 -3.57 0.60
N LEU A 340 -9.44 -4.31 0.70
CA LEU A 340 -10.36 -4.58 -0.39
C LEU A 340 -11.68 -3.86 -0.18
N TYR A 341 -12.19 -3.25 -1.23
CA TYR A 341 -13.52 -2.67 -1.29
C TYR A 341 -14.35 -3.43 -2.32
N ASN A 342 -15.56 -3.80 -1.96
CA ASN A 342 -16.51 -4.32 -2.91
C ASN A 342 -17.15 -3.14 -3.68
N ALA A 343 -16.70 -2.92 -4.90
CA ALA A 343 -17.18 -1.82 -5.73
C ALA A 343 -18.68 -1.92 -6.10
N MET A 344 -19.24 -3.14 -6.08
CA MET A 344 -20.68 -3.32 -6.34
C MET A 344 -21.56 -2.84 -5.21
N ASP A 345 -21.11 -2.94 -3.96
CA ASP A 345 -21.85 -2.45 -2.80
C ASP A 345 -21.79 -0.92 -2.67
N ILE A 346 -20.71 -0.31 -3.16
CA ILE A 346 -20.56 1.15 -3.22
C ILE A 346 -21.60 1.77 -4.17
N LYS A 347 -21.95 1.09 -5.26
CA LYS A 347 -22.98 1.55 -6.21
C LYS A 347 -24.39 1.52 -5.63
N ARG A 348 -24.69 0.57 -4.73
CA ARG A 348 -26.02 0.46 -4.07
C ARG A 348 -26.27 1.53 -3.03
N ILE A 349 -25.22 2.22 -2.57
CA ILE A 349 -25.35 3.30 -1.56
C ILE A 349 -25.46 4.67 -2.23
N LYS A 350 -25.15 4.77 -3.52
CA LYS A 350 -25.26 6.02 -4.29
C LYS A 350 -26.56 6.15 -5.07
N ASP A 351 -27.35 5.09 -5.17
CA ASP A 351 -28.71 5.04 -5.69
C ASP A 351 -29.72 5.05 -4.52
#